data_960dc76b5296ae16a8978ae3259dfe9d
#
_entry.id   960dc76b5296ae16a8978ae3259dfe9d
#
_cell.length_a   1.000
_cell.length_b   1.000
_cell.length_c   1.000
_cell.angle_alpha   90.00
_cell.angle_beta   90.00
_cell.angle_gamma   90.00
#
_symmetry.space_group_name_H-M   'P 1'
#
loop_
_entity.id
_entity.type
_entity.pdbx_description
1 polymer ?
#
loop_
_entity_poly.entity_id
_entity_poly.type
_entity_poly.pdbx_seq_one_letter_code
_entity_poly.pdbx_strand_id
1 'polypeptide(L)'
;MKRVVHCVAVWLAVACGLVHPGWAVAAETITRTVRVGVTRGVHAEILDAVKRVAATRGLGVDIVEFDDASRVDTALADGKIDAASFEDAQRLEATRTAKGYALSAVAPTVTLPMALYSRKLRSLNELQPGATVAIPADPRGMARALVLLQNDTLVTLRAKAGLHATLRDVTGNRLALKFVALRRDRLHAALDSAAFVAIDSDDATRMGLQPARDSINLEDARSPYANVLTVRDADRTKPWVAQLVAAYHSDDVAHFILTRYQDSVRRPW
;
A
#
# COMPACT_ATOMS: atom_id res chain seq x y z
N MET A 1 -7.42 97.79 22.83
CA MET A 1 -8.23 96.86 23.56
C MET A 1 -8.95 95.97 22.53
N LYS A 2 -8.48 94.77 22.22
CA LYS A 2 -9.24 93.69 21.51
C LYS A 2 -8.65 92.36 21.93
N ARG A 3 -9.43 91.56 22.62
CA ARG A 3 -9.06 90.21 23.09
C ARG A 3 -9.18 89.25 21.91
N VAL A 4 -8.16 88.48 21.65
CA VAL A 4 -8.17 87.37 20.69
C VAL A 4 -8.38 86.11 21.49
N VAL A 5 -9.48 85.44 21.19
CA VAL A 5 -9.83 84.13 21.77
C VAL A 5 -9.25 83.03 20.85
N HIS A 6 -8.38 82.20 21.38
CA HIS A 6 -7.88 81.01 20.66
C HIS A 6 -8.76 79.81 20.93
N CYS A 7 -9.45 79.32 19.89
CA CYS A 7 -10.12 78.04 19.92
C CYS A 7 -9.10 76.87 19.63
N VAL A 8 -8.90 76.04 20.64
CA VAL A 8 -8.14 74.79 20.47
C VAL A 8 -9.11 73.72 20.01
N ALA A 9 -8.96 73.23 18.77
CA ALA A 9 -9.68 72.10 18.25
C ALA A 9 -8.99 70.80 18.66
N VAL A 10 -9.63 69.99 19.49
CA VAL A 10 -9.18 68.64 19.87
C VAL A 10 -9.67 67.62 18.81
N TRP A 11 -8.76 67.04 18.08
CA TRP A 11 -9.05 65.92 17.18
C TRP A 11 -9.04 64.60 17.96
N LEU A 12 -10.20 63.97 18.13
CA LEU A 12 -10.34 62.61 18.59
C LEU A 12 -10.12 61.67 17.43
N ALA A 13 -8.96 60.97 17.41
CA ALA A 13 -8.71 59.88 16.49
C ALA A 13 -9.43 58.60 16.99
N VAL A 14 -10.50 58.24 16.33
CA VAL A 14 -11.17 56.95 16.55
C VAL A 14 -10.36 55.88 15.80
N ALA A 15 -9.58 55.09 16.53
CA ALA A 15 -8.91 53.91 16.03
C ALA A 15 -9.95 52.79 15.86
N CYS A 16 -10.42 52.58 14.62
CA CYS A 16 -11.25 51.44 14.24
C CYS A 16 -10.37 50.20 14.16
N GLY A 17 -10.28 49.42 15.23
CA GLY A 17 -9.61 48.12 15.24
C GLY A 17 -10.36 47.15 14.35
N LEU A 18 -9.81 46.79 13.20
CA LEU A 18 -10.26 45.72 12.35
C LEU A 18 -9.99 44.37 13.08
N VAL A 19 -10.98 43.89 13.80
CA VAL A 19 -10.99 42.51 14.30
C VAL A 19 -11.18 41.61 13.09
N HIS A 20 -10.11 41.01 12.62
CA HIS A 20 -10.19 39.93 11.64
C HIS A 20 -10.78 38.69 12.37
N PRO A 21 -11.92 38.16 11.94
CA PRO A 21 -12.37 36.88 12.44
C PRO A 21 -11.36 35.82 11.99
N GLY A 22 -10.44 35.44 12.89
CA GLY A 22 -9.63 34.27 12.69
C GLY A 22 -10.58 33.09 12.56
N TRP A 23 -10.61 32.46 11.40
CA TRP A 23 -11.28 31.21 11.22
C TRP A 23 -10.52 30.16 12.04
N ALA A 24 -10.94 29.98 13.28
CA ALA A 24 -10.55 28.83 14.05
C ALA A 24 -11.16 27.61 13.34
N VAL A 25 -10.34 26.85 12.61
CA VAL A 25 -10.70 25.51 12.19
C VAL A 25 -10.86 24.73 13.49
N ALA A 26 -12.11 24.57 13.92
CA ALA A 26 -12.41 23.74 15.07
C ALA A 26 -11.93 22.31 14.72
N ALA A 27 -10.93 21.83 15.45
CA ALA A 27 -10.55 20.42 15.37
C ALA A 27 -11.77 19.60 15.79
N GLU A 28 -12.27 18.75 14.89
CA GLU A 28 -13.38 17.86 15.23
C GLU A 28 -12.99 17.01 16.43
N THR A 29 -13.84 17.00 17.44
CA THR A 29 -13.62 16.18 18.63
C THR A 29 -13.65 14.71 18.24
N ILE A 30 -12.61 13.94 18.58
CA ILE A 30 -12.58 12.49 18.35
C ILE A 30 -13.77 11.85 19.06
N THR A 31 -14.72 11.33 18.27
CA THR A 31 -15.95 10.73 18.78
C THR A 31 -15.82 9.22 18.99
N ARG A 32 -14.84 8.60 18.35
CA ARG A 32 -14.56 7.16 18.41
C ARG A 32 -13.09 6.88 18.14
N THR A 33 -12.51 5.92 18.86
CA THR A 33 -11.20 5.35 18.56
C THR A 33 -11.35 3.89 18.10
N VAL A 34 -10.64 3.51 17.03
CA VAL A 34 -10.57 2.15 16.51
C VAL A 34 -9.14 1.63 16.55
N ARG A 35 -8.98 0.36 16.89
CA ARG A 35 -7.68 -0.32 16.90
C ARG A 35 -7.45 -0.97 15.55
N VAL A 36 -6.37 -0.61 14.88
CA VAL A 36 -6.05 -1.15 13.55
C VAL A 36 -4.75 -1.94 13.61
N GLY A 37 -4.84 -3.23 13.28
CA GLY A 37 -3.70 -4.15 13.24
C GLY A 37 -2.93 -4.04 11.93
N VAL A 38 -1.61 -3.97 12.03
CA VAL A 38 -0.68 -3.94 10.90
C VAL A 38 0.57 -4.76 11.19
N THR A 39 1.31 -5.11 10.14
CA THR A 39 2.69 -5.55 10.30
C THR A 39 3.63 -4.35 10.36
N ARG A 40 4.77 -4.52 11.01
CA ARG A 40 5.80 -3.48 11.12
C ARG A 40 6.31 -3.01 9.75
N GLY A 41 6.91 -1.83 9.73
CA GLY A 41 7.50 -1.22 8.54
C GLY A 41 6.49 -0.46 7.71
N VAL A 42 6.44 -0.71 6.40
CA VAL A 42 5.64 0.05 5.43
C VAL A 42 4.18 0.22 5.85
N HIS A 43 3.53 -0.84 6.33
CA HIS A 43 2.13 -0.79 6.73
C HIS A 43 1.89 0.11 7.95
N ALA A 44 2.77 0.03 8.96
CA ALA A 44 2.70 0.87 10.16
C ALA A 44 2.97 2.34 9.83
N GLU A 45 3.98 2.64 9.00
CA GLU A 45 4.30 4.00 8.57
C GLU A 45 3.14 4.65 7.78
N ILE A 46 2.49 3.90 6.89
CA ILE A 46 1.33 4.39 6.12
C ILE A 46 0.14 4.60 7.05
N LEU A 47 -0.12 3.65 7.96
CA LEU A 47 -1.23 3.78 8.90
C LEU A 47 -1.03 4.97 9.86
N ASP A 48 0.20 5.36 10.18
CA ASP A 48 0.47 6.57 10.95
C ASP A 48 0.07 7.84 10.18
N ALA A 49 0.28 7.88 8.87
CA ALA A 49 -0.24 8.97 8.02
C ALA A 49 -1.78 8.96 8.00
N VAL A 50 -2.41 7.79 7.86
CA VAL A 50 -3.87 7.63 7.92
C VAL A 50 -4.43 8.10 9.27
N LYS A 51 -3.79 7.75 10.38
CA LYS A 51 -4.15 8.17 11.75
C LYS A 51 -4.25 9.70 11.87
N ARG A 52 -3.27 10.43 11.33
CA ARG A 52 -3.28 11.89 11.34
C ARG A 52 -4.49 12.45 10.58
N VAL A 53 -4.78 11.93 9.40
CA VAL A 53 -5.93 12.34 8.59
C VAL A 53 -7.26 11.95 9.26
N ALA A 54 -7.36 10.74 9.80
CA ALA A 54 -8.57 10.27 10.49
C ALA A 54 -8.93 11.17 11.69
N ALA A 55 -7.91 11.61 12.46
CA ALA A 55 -8.09 12.50 13.59
C ALA A 55 -8.72 13.84 13.21
N THR A 56 -8.37 14.42 12.05
CA THR A 56 -9.00 15.67 11.55
C THR A 56 -10.47 15.48 11.15
N ARG A 57 -10.94 14.24 11.07
CA ARG A 57 -12.31 13.83 10.71
C ARG A 57 -13.06 13.20 11.88
N GLY A 58 -12.58 13.40 13.11
CA GLY A 58 -13.22 12.90 14.34
C GLY A 58 -13.05 11.41 14.60
N LEU A 59 -12.19 10.68 13.87
CA LEU A 59 -11.90 9.27 14.09
C LEU A 59 -10.50 9.08 14.69
N GLY A 60 -10.40 8.59 15.92
CA GLY A 60 -9.16 8.14 16.53
C GLY A 60 -8.71 6.78 15.96
N VAL A 61 -7.41 6.61 15.75
CA VAL A 61 -6.82 5.35 15.30
C VAL A 61 -5.70 4.97 16.26
N ASP A 62 -5.82 3.80 16.90
CA ASP A 62 -4.76 3.16 17.66
C ASP A 62 -4.10 2.08 16.81
N ILE A 63 -2.82 2.25 16.55
CA ILE A 63 -2.04 1.32 15.73
C ILE A 63 -1.56 0.17 16.61
N VAL A 64 -1.89 -1.06 16.21
CA VAL A 64 -1.44 -2.28 16.87
C VAL A 64 -0.49 -3.02 15.92
N GLU A 65 0.80 -2.96 16.22
CA GLU A 65 1.83 -3.60 15.39
C GLU A 65 2.02 -5.07 15.78
N PHE A 66 2.13 -5.92 14.78
CA PHE A 66 2.39 -7.34 14.93
C PHE A 66 3.72 -7.71 14.27
N ASP A 67 4.54 -8.48 14.97
CA ASP A 67 5.76 -9.08 14.41
C ASP A 67 5.46 -10.29 13.52
N ASP A 68 4.33 -10.96 13.79
CA ASP A 68 3.86 -12.14 13.07
C ASP A 68 2.50 -11.85 12.41
N ALA A 69 2.52 -11.75 11.08
CA ALA A 69 1.34 -11.52 10.26
C ALA A 69 0.22 -12.55 10.50
N SER A 70 0.55 -13.80 10.85
CA SER A 70 -0.43 -14.87 11.10
C SER A 70 -1.33 -14.60 12.31
N ARG A 71 -0.94 -13.69 13.19
CA ARG A 71 -1.68 -13.32 14.41
C ARG A 71 -2.69 -12.20 14.19
N VAL A 72 -2.54 -11.42 13.11
CA VAL A 72 -3.37 -10.22 12.88
C VAL A 72 -4.83 -10.61 12.66
N ASP A 73 -5.12 -11.54 11.75
CA ASP A 73 -6.49 -11.98 11.48
C ASP A 73 -7.16 -12.65 12.69
N THR A 74 -6.38 -13.39 13.46
CA THR A 74 -6.86 -13.98 14.72
C THR A 74 -7.24 -12.89 15.71
N ALA A 75 -6.41 -11.85 15.86
CA ALA A 75 -6.71 -10.72 16.72
C ALA A 75 -7.96 -9.94 16.27
N LEU A 76 -8.17 -9.83 14.95
CA LEU A 76 -9.36 -9.20 14.36
C LEU A 76 -10.61 -10.06 14.62
N ALA A 77 -10.54 -11.36 14.37
CA ALA A 77 -11.65 -12.28 14.62
C ALA A 77 -12.05 -12.32 16.11
N ASP A 78 -11.07 -12.32 17.01
CA ASP A 78 -11.26 -12.28 18.47
C ASP A 78 -11.74 -10.91 19.01
N GLY A 79 -11.84 -9.86 18.17
CA GLY A 79 -12.23 -8.51 18.60
C GLY A 79 -11.16 -7.75 19.39
N LYS A 80 -9.91 -8.22 19.38
CA LYS A 80 -8.76 -7.53 20.02
C LYS A 80 -8.34 -6.29 19.24
N ILE A 81 -8.60 -6.27 17.92
CA ILE A 81 -8.51 -5.12 17.04
C ILE A 81 -9.82 -4.95 16.26
N ASP A 82 -10.04 -3.79 15.65
CA ASP A 82 -11.30 -3.45 14.98
C ASP A 82 -11.17 -3.56 13.44
N ALA A 83 -9.97 -3.32 12.90
CA ALA A 83 -9.63 -3.49 11.49
C ALA A 83 -8.20 -4.02 11.35
N ALA A 84 -7.85 -4.50 10.15
CA ALA A 84 -6.49 -4.91 9.78
C ALA A 84 -6.12 -4.36 8.40
N SER A 85 -4.83 -4.03 8.19
CA SER A 85 -4.31 -3.55 6.91
C SER A 85 -2.88 -4.06 6.70
N PHE A 86 -2.73 -5.25 6.12
CA PHE A 86 -1.41 -5.88 5.97
C PHE A 86 -1.32 -6.93 4.86
N GLU A 87 -2.45 -7.42 4.34
CA GLU A 87 -2.47 -8.51 3.38
C GLU A 87 -3.45 -8.26 2.22
N ASP A 88 -3.29 -9.01 1.15
CA ASP A 88 -4.20 -8.98 0.01
C ASP A 88 -5.42 -9.90 0.19
N ALA A 89 -6.42 -9.69 -0.67
CA ALA A 89 -7.69 -10.41 -0.60
C ALA A 89 -7.54 -11.93 -0.78
N GLN A 90 -6.53 -12.42 -1.51
CA GLN A 90 -6.31 -13.86 -1.69
C GLN A 90 -5.83 -14.52 -0.40
N ARG A 91 -4.90 -13.86 0.32
CA ARG A 91 -4.43 -14.36 1.64
C ARG A 91 -5.55 -14.33 2.67
N LEU A 92 -6.31 -13.24 2.72
CA LEU A 92 -7.49 -13.14 3.57
C LEU A 92 -8.47 -14.29 3.32
N GLU A 93 -8.79 -14.58 2.04
CA GLU A 93 -9.72 -15.65 1.69
C GLU A 93 -9.18 -17.04 2.09
N ALA A 94 -7.88 -17.29 1.91
CA ALA A 94 -7.26 -18.53 2.36
C ALA A 94 -7.36 -18.69 3.89
N THR A 95 -7.12 -17.61 4.65
CA THR A 95 -7.24 -17.61 6.13
C THR A 95 -8.69 -17.80 6.56
N ARG A 96 -9.64 -17.10 5.94
CA ARG A 96 -11.08 -17.24 6.21
C ARG A 96 -11.54 -18.68 6.02
N THR A 97 -11.18 -19.29 4.87
CA THR A 97 -11.54 -20.67 4.54
C THR A 97 -10.92 -21.67 5.53
N ALA A 98 -9.63 -21.50 5.85
CA ALA A 98 -8.92 -22.42 6.73
C ALA A 98 -9.37 -22.36 8.19
N LYS A 99 -9.75 -21.17 8.67
CA LYS A 99 -10.07 -20.92 10.10
C LYS A 99 -11.54 -20.63 10.38
N GLY A 100 -12.38 -20.49 9.35
CA GLY A 100 -13.80 -20.16 9.50
C GLY A 100 -14.06 -18.74 10.00
N TYR A 101 -13.16 -17.80 9.73
CA TYR A 101 -13.31 -16.41 10.21
C TYR A 101 -14.33 -15.63 9.40
N ALA A 102 -15.22 -14.90 10.09
CA ALA A 102 -16.19 -13.99 9.49
C ALA A 102 -15.56 -12.59 9.30
N LEU A 103 -14.68 -12.49 8.32
CA LEU A 103 -13.92 -11.28 7.98
C LEU A 103 -14.23 -10.84 6.54
N SER A 104 -14.20 -9.55 6.27
CA SER A 104 -14.43 -8.96 4.93
C SER A 104 -13.39 -7.92 4.57
N ALA A 105 -12.89 -7.99 3.34
CA ALA A 105 -12.20 -6.87 2.71
C ALA A 105 -13.21 -5.77 2.38
N VAL A 106 -12.90 -4.53 2.75
CA VAL A 106 -13.80 -3.37 2.55
C VAL A 106 -13.25 -2.33 1.58
N ALA A 107 -11.94 -2.23 1.44
CA ALA A 107 -11.29 -1.33 0.48
C ALA A 107 -9.86 -1.81 0.17
N PRO A 108 -9.32 -1.52 -1.04
CA PRO A 108 -7.90 -1.68 -1.30
C PRO A 108 -7.10 -0.64 -0.50
N THR A 109 -5.88 -0.98 -0.09
CA THR A 109 -4.98 -0.08 0.62
C THR A 109 -3.74 0.28 -0.19
N VAL A 110 -2.77 -0.61 -0.27
CA VAL A 110 -1.55 -0.41 -1.05
C VAL A 110 -1.15 -1.69 -1.76
N THR A 111 -0.40 -1.55 -2.84
CA THR A 111 0.32 -2.65 -3.48
C THR A 111 1.80 -2.53 -3.15
N LEU A 112 2.35 -3.56 -2.50
CA LEU A 112 3.77 -3.77 -2.39
C LEU A 112 4.19 -4.60 -3.62
N PRO A 113 4.70 -3.98 -4.70
CA PRO A 113 4.77 -4.64 -5.99
C PRO A 113 5.81 -5.76 -6.00
N MET A 114 5.49 -6.87 -6.67
CA MET A 114 6.54 -7.72 -7.21
C MET A 114 7.24 -6.96 -8.33
N ALA A 115 8.55 -7.15 -8.46
CA ALA A 115 9.31 -6.48 -9.50
C ALA A 115 10.30 -7.43 -10.20
N LEU A 116 10.69 -7.08 -11.41
CA LEU A 116 11.72 -7.76 -12.17
C LEU A 116 13.04 -6.99 -12.02
N TYR A 117 14.03 -7.64 -11.44
CA TYR A 117 15.35 -7.06 -11.20
C TYR A 117 16.38 -7.66 -12.13
N SER A 118 17.30 -6.85 -12.63
CA SER A 118 18.38 -7.28 -13.50
C SER A 118 19.67 -6.53 -13.21
N ARG A 119 20.79 -7.24 -13.30
CA ARG A 119 22.14 -6.65 -13.36
C ARG A 119 22.65 -6.54 -14.79
N LYS A 120 21.91 -7.10 -15.77
CA LYS A 120 22.34 -7.22 -17.17
C LYS A 120 21.53 -6.39 -18.13
N LEU A 121 20.24 -6.14 -17.80
CA LEU A 121 19.28 -5.45 -18.66
C LEU A 121 18.84 -4.14 -17.98
N ARG A 122 18.57 -3.13 -18.78
CA ARG A 122 17.99 -1.86 -18.35
C ARG A 122 16.48 -1.79 -18.58
N SER A 123 15.98 -2.66 -19.46
CA SER A 123 14.55 -2.78 -19.76
C SER A 123 14.23 -4.15 -20.32
N LEU A 124 12.94 -4.53 -20.30
CA LEU A 124 12.46 -5.77 -20.91
C LEU A 124 12.64 -5.81 -22.44
N ASN A 125 12.82 -4.67 -23.09
CA ASN A 125 13.06 -4.60 -24.53
C ASN A 125 14.42 -5.18 -24.95
N GLU A 126 15.36 -5.28 -24.02
CA GLU A 126 16.69 -5.87 -24.25
C GLU A 126 16.71 -7.39 -24.07
N LEU A 127 15.56 -7.98 -23.67
CA LEU A 127 15.46 -9.40 -23.36
C LEU A 127 15.59 -10.25 -24.65
N GLN A 128 16.56 -11.15 -24.65
CA GLN A 128 16.87 -11.98 -25.82
C GLN A 128 16.10 -13.32 -25.77
N PRO A 129 15.77 -13.89 -26.96
CA PRO A 129 15.22 -15.23 -27.03
C PRO A 129 16.11 -16.27 -26.35
N GLY A 130 15.50 -17.23 -25.65
CA GLY A 130 16.21 -18.27 -24.91
C GLY A 130 16.85 -17.83 -23.59
N ALA A 131 16.65 -16.57 -23.18
CA ALA A 131 17.20 -16.05 -21.92
C ALA A 131 16.70 -16.85 -20.71
N THR A 132 17.59 -17.05 -19.75
CA THR A 132 17.24 -17.69 -18.45
C THR A 132 16.71 -16.61 -17.50
N VAL A 133 15.56 -16.89 -16.90
CA VAL A 133 14.88 -16.01 -15.94
C VAL A 133 14.56 -16.78 -14.66
N ALA A 134 14.73 -16.13 -13.52
CA ALA A 134 14.47 -16.77 -12.23
C ALA A 134 13.19 -16.24 -11.60
N ILE A 135 12.39 -17.16 -11.05
CA ILE A 135 11.13 -16.87 -10.34
C ILE A 135 11.07 -17.62 -9.02
N PRO A 136 10.25 -17.19 -8.03
CA PRO A 136 10.05 -17.92 -6.79
C PRO A 136 9.51 -19.33 -7.06
N ALA A 137 10.00 -20.35 -6.29
CA ALA A 137 9.52 -21.72 -6.38
C ALA A 137 8.27 -21.98 -5.53
N ASP A 138 7.97 -21.12 -4.54
CA ASP A 138 6.76 -21.27 -3.76
C ASP A 138 5.51 -20.98 -4.61
N PRO A 139 4.40 -21.69 -4.38
CA PRO A 139 3.22 -21.62 -5.26
C PRO A 139 2.70 -20.20 -5.48
N ARG A 140 2.64 -19.39 -4.42
CA ARG A 140 2.13 -18.03 -4.50
C ARG A 140 3.08 -17.10 -5.26
N GLY A 141 4.36 -17.11 -4.92
CA GLY A 141 5.38 -16.30 -5.60
C GLY A 141 5.50 -16.66 -7.08
N MET A 142 5.44 -17.97 -7.41
CA MET A 142 5.44 -18.45 -8.79
C MET A 142 4.22 -17.93 -9.57
N ALA A 143 3.02 -18.09 -9.03
CA ALA A 143 1.79 -17.62 -9.69
C ALA A 143 1.84 -16.10 -9.92
N ARG A 144 2.27 -15.34 -8.93
CA ARG A 144 2.41 -13.87 -9.03
C ARG A 144 3.41 -13.46 -10.11
N ALA A 145 4.58 -14.11 -10.14
CA ALA A 145 5.59 -13.86 -11.19
C ALA A 145 5.04 -14.19 -12.58
N LEU A 146 4.35 -15.31 -12.75
CA LEU A 146 3.77 -15.70 -14.03
C LEU A 146 2.65 -14.73 -14.48
N VAL A 147 1.81 -14.24 -13.56
CA VAL A 147 0.80 -13.22 -13.86
C VAL A 147 1.47 -11.90 -14.28
N LEU A 148 2.54 -11.48 -13.59
CA LEU A 148 3.32 -10.29 -13.98
C LEU A 148 3.88 -10.46 -15.40
N LEU A 149 4.51 -11.60 -15.71
CA LEU A 149 5.06 -11.87 -17.03
C LEU A 149 3.99 -11.97 -18.13
N GLN A 150 2.77 -12.42 -17.79
CA GLN A 150 1.63 -12.38 -18.72
C GLN A 150 1.18 -10.96 -19.00
N ASN A 151 1.09 -10.11 -17.98
CA ASN A 151 0.75 -8.68 -18.15
C ASN A 151 1.77 -7.96 -19.04
N ASP A 152 3.04 -8.38 -18.99
CA ASP A 152 4.12 -7.89 -19.86
C ASP A 152 4.15 -8.60 -21.22
N THR A 153 3.18 -9.42 -21.54
CA THR A 153 3.07 -10.17 -22.81
C THR A 153 4.26 -11.10 -23.11
N LEU A 154 5.04 -11.46 -22.10
CA LEU A 154 6.17 -12.40 -22.24
C LEU A 154 5.72 -13.86 -22.26
N VAL A 155 4.65 -14.16 -21.54
CA VAL A 155 4.01 -15.49 -21.52
C VAL A 155 2.50 -15.37 -21.70
N THR A 156 1.87 -16.51 -22.09
CA THR A 156 0.43 -16.69 -22.06
C THR A 156 0.11 -17.82 -21.10
N LEU A 157 -0.80 -17.60 -20.17
CA LEU A 157 -1.24 -18.61 -19.22
C LEU A 157 -2.58 -19.22 -19.66
N ARG A 158 -2.82 -20.45 -19.27
CA ARG A 158 -4.13 -21.13 -19.43
C ARG A 158 -5.22 -20.29 -18.75
N ALA A 159 -6.35 -20.08 -19.40
CA ALA A 159 -7.42 -19.17 -18.96
C ALA A 159 -7.90 -19.38 -17.51
N LYS A 160 -7.84 -20.61 -16.98
CA LYS A 160 -8.28 -20.95 -15.62
C LYS A 160 -7.17 -20.98 -14.57
N ALA A 161 -5.92 -20.73 -14.94
CA ALA A 161 -4.80 -20.79 -14.02
C ALA A 161 -4.84 -19.67 -12.95
N GLY A 162 -5.13 -18.43 -13.39
CA GLY A 162 -5.31 -17.29 -12.51
C GLY A 162 -4.20 -17.13 -11.47
N LEU A 163 -4.59 -16.88 -10.22
CA LEU A 163 -3.68 -16.68 -9.10
C LEU A 163 -3.05 -17.99 -8.54
N HIS A 164 -3.29 -19.12 -9.20
CA HIS A 164 -2.72 -20.43 -8.89
C HIS A 164 -1.82 -20.96 -10.02
N ALA A 165 -1.45 -20.11 -10.96
CA ALA A 165 -0.64 -20.47 -12.13
C ALA A 165 0.68 -21.13 -11.73
N THR A 166 1.03 -22.16 -12.48
CA THR A 166 2.32 -22.87 -12.40
C THR A 166 3.02 -22.82 -13.76
N LEU A 167 4.26 -23.24 -13.83
CA LEU A 167 4.96 -23.36 -15.12
C LEU A 167 4.26 -24.29 -16.12
N ARG A 168 3.45 -25.25 -15.65
CA ARG A 168 2.63 -26.13 -16.51
C ARG A 168 1.46 -25.41 -17.19
N ASP A 169 1.10 -24.25 -16.69
CA ASP A 169 0.01 -23.44 -17.22
C ASP A 169 0.47 -22.43 -18.29
N VAL A 170 1.78 -22.37 -18.54
CA VAL A 170 2.34 -21.53 -19.61
C VAL A 170 2.04 -22.20 -20.95
N THR A 171 1.14 -21.60 -21.74
CA THR A 171 0.71 -22.09 -23.06
C THR A 171 1.39 -21.34 -24.21
N GLY A 172 1.94 -20.17 -23.93
CA GLY A 172 2.74 -19.36 -24.85
C GLY A 172 3.95 -18.77 -24.15
N ASN A 173 5.08 -18.79 -24.84
CA ASN A 173 6.35 -18.24 -24.35
C ASN A 173 7.07 -17.61 -25.54
N ARG A 174 6.75 -16.36 -25.80
CA ARG A 174 7.13 -15.63 -27.02
C ARG A 174 8.62 -15.61 -27.29
N LEU A 175 9.43 -15.51 -26.23
CA LEU A 175 10.89 -15.45 -26.34
C LEU A 175 11.57 -16.78 -25.98
N ALA A 176 10.85 -17.90 -25.88
CA ALA A 176 11.38 -19.19 -25.45
C ALA A 176 12.22 -19.08 -24.16
N LEU A 177 11.76 -18.29 -23.18
CA LEU A 177 12.44 -18.05 -21.90
C LEU A 177 12.65 -19.37 -21.15
N LYS A 178 13.79 -19.53 -20.53
CA LYS A 178 14.13 -20.68 -19.69
C LYS A 178 13.87 -20.31 -18.23
N PHE A 179 12.83 -20.89 -17.64
CA PHE A 179 12.45 -20.61 -16.24
C PHE A 179 13.26 -21.45 -15.27
N VAL A 180 13.82 -20.78 -14.25
CA VAL A 180 14.44 -21.41 -13.09
C VAL A 180 13.64 -21.03 -11.86
N ALA A 181 12.93 -22.01 -11.27
CA ALA A 181 12.18 -21.81 -10.04
C ALA A 181 13.13 -21.99 -8.84
N LEU A 182 13.27 -20.97 -8.02
CA LEU A 182 14.21 -20.94 -6.90
C LEU A 182 13.50 -20.63 -5.57
N ARG A 183 14.06 -21.19 -4.50
CA ARG A 183 13.68 -20.77 -3.14
C ARG A 183 14.01 -19.27 -2.98
N ARG A 184 13.22 -18.56 -2.16
CA ARG A 184 13.34 -17.10 -1.94
C ARG A 184 14.75 -16.68 -1.53
N ASP A 185 15.40 -17.47 -0.67
CA ASP A 185 16.79 -17.22 -0.20
C ASP A 185 17.86 -17.34 -1.32
N ARG A 186 17.50 -17.89 -2.50
CA ARG A 186 18.39 -18.03 -3.66
C ARG A 186 18.17 -17.01 -4.75
N LEU A 187 17.10 -16.23 -4.68
CA LEU A 187 16.74 -15.26 -5.73
C LEU A 187 17.79 -14.16 -5.88
N HIS A 188 18.35 -13.65 -4.77
CA HIS A 188 19.38 -12.61 -4.84
C HIS A 188 20.63 -13.06 -5.61
N ALA A 189 21.14 -14.25 -5.33
CA ALA A 189 22.29 -14.81 -6.04
C ALA A 189 22.03 -15.05 -7.54
N ALA A 190 20.77 -15.31 -7.91
CA ALA A 190 20.40 -15.51 -9.32
C ALA A 190 20.52 -14.24 -10.18
N LEU A 191 20.59 -13.04 -9.57
CA LEU A 191 20.83 -11.77 -10.27
C LEU A 191 22.15 -11.78 -11.06
N ASP A 192 23.14 -12.57 -10.68
CA ASP A 192 24.42 -12.66 -11.38
C ASP A 192 24.33 -13.50 -12.65
N SER A 193 23.44 -14.48 -12.70
CA SER A 193 23.35 -15.46 -13.79
C SER A 193 22.12 -15.29 -14.68
N ALA A 194 20.95 -14.98 -14.12
CA ALA A 194 19.72 -14.79 -14.86
C ALA A 194 19.70 -13.47 -15.65
N ALA A 195 18.87 -13.40 -16.68
CA ALA A 195 18.60 -12.16 -17.40
C ALA A 195 17.81 -11.20 -16.51
N PHE A 196 16.81 -11.72 -15.79
CA PHE A 196 16.15 -11.04 -14.68
C PHE A 196 15.66 -12.03 -13.61
N VAL A 197 15.32 -11.51 -12.46
CA VAL A 197 14.76 -12.25 -11.31
C VAL A 197 13.49 -11.56 -10.83
N ALA A 198 12.41 -12.32 -10.67
CA ALA A 198 11.18 -11.81 -10.06
C ALA A 198 11.30 -11.89 -8.53
N ILE A 199 11.18 -10.75 -7.85
CA ILE A 199 11.33 -10.65 -6.39
C ILE A 199 10.20 -9.78 -5.87
N ASP A 200 9.50 -10.20 -4.80
CA ASP A 200 8.52 -9.35 -4.12
C ASP A 200 9.18 -8.28 -3.23
N SER A 201 8.43 -7.23 -2.88
CA SER A 201 8.96 -6.07 -2.17
C SER A 201 9.60 -6.41 -0.83
N ASP A 202 9.04 -7.38 -0.09
CA ASP A 202 9.58 -7.73 1.23
C ASP A 202 10.95 -8.41 1.11
N ASP A 203 11.09 -9.33 0.13
CA ASP A 203 12.36 -9.97 -0.17
C ASP A 203 13.36 -8.95 -0.73
N ALA A 204 12.92 -8.09 -1.65
CA ALA A 204 13.75 -7.03 -2.23
C ALA A 204 14.33 -6.10 -1.15
N THR A 205 13.49 -5.66 -0.20
CA THR A 205 13.93 -4.81 0.92
C THR A 205 14.98 -5.51 1.79
N ARG A 206 14.79 -6.80 2.10
CA ARG A 206 15.79 -7.60 2.85
C ARG A 206 17.11 -7.76 2.09
N MET A 207 17.07 -7.70 0.77
CA MET A 207 18.24 -7.76 -0.13
C MET A 207 18.88 -6.39 -0.40
N GLY A 208 18.34 -5.30 0.20
CA GLY A 208 18.79 -3.93 -0.04
C GLY A 208 18.37 -3.33 -1.38
N LEU A 209 17.41 -3.97 -2.07
CA LEU A 209 16.85 -3.51 -3.34
C LEU A 209 15.61 -2.64 -3.10
N GLN A 210 15.46 -1.61 -3.93
CA GLN A 210 14.28 -0.74 -3.92
C GLN A 210 13.52 -0.90 -5.24
N PRO A 211 12.23 -1.33 -5.22
CA PRO A 211 11.48 -1.57 -6.45
C PRO A 211 11.53 -0.42 -7.45
N ALA A 212 11.26 0.81 -7.03
CA ALA A 212 11.23 1.98 -7.92
C ALA A 212 12.59 2.32 -8.57
N ARG A 213 13.71 2.01 -7.88
CA ARG A 213 15.04 2.41 -8.33
C ARG A 213 15.77 1.31 -9.09
N ASP A 214 15.65 0.07 -8.61
CA ASP A 214 16.54 -1.02 -8.98
C ASP A 214 15.87 -2.04 -9.91
N SER A 215 14.56 -1.93 -10.17
CA SER A 215 13.86 -2.86 -11.05
C SER A 215 13.79 -2.36 -12.48
N ILE A 216 13.67 -3.29 -13.40
CA ILE A 216 13.44 -3.02 -14.84
C ILE A 216 11.95 -3.09 -15.21
N ASN A 217 11.11 -3.59 -14.30
CA ASN A 217 9.66 -3.60 -14.41
C ASN A 217 8.98 -3.83 -13.05
N LEU A 218 7.78 -3.28 -12.88
CA LEU A 218 6.99 -3.31 -11.66
C LEU A 218 5.58 -3.84 -11.92
N GLU A 219 5.07 -4.62 -10.99
CA GLU A 219 3.66 -5.01 -10.96
C GLU A 219 2.73 -3.79 -10.92
N ASP A 220 1.60 -3.86 -11.62
CA ASP A 220 0.61 -2.78 -11.64
C ASP A 220 0.02 -2.50 -10.25
N ALA A 221 -0.32 -1.25 -9.99
CA ALA A 221 -0.91 -0.85 -8.72
C ALA A 221 -2.24 -1.56 -8.43
N ARG A 222 -3.04 -1.84 -9.47
CA ARG A 222 -4.34 -2.54 -9.40
C ARG A 222 -4.21 -4.05 -9.52
N SER A 223 -3.04 -4.59 -9.24
CA SER A 223 -2.80 -6.02 -9.19
C SER A 223 -3.79 -6.71 -8.23
N PRO A 224 -4.18 -7.97 -8.50
CA PRO A 224 -4.97 -8.77 -7.58
C PRO A 224 -4.25 -9.07 -6.25
N TYR A 225 -2.99 -8.69 -6.14
CA TYR A 225 -2.19 -8.75 -4.91
C TYR A 225 -2.14 -7.42 -4.15
N ALA A 226 -2.98 -6.45 -4.52
CA ALA A 226 -3.19 -5.24 -3.72
C ALA A 226 -3.70 -5.60 -2.33
N ASN A 227 -3.10 -5.00 -1.31
CA ASN A 227 -3.52 -5.22 0.07
C ASN A 227 -4.86 -4.56 0.35
N VAL A 228 -5.57 -5.06 1.35
CA VAL A 228 -6.91 -4.63 1.68
C VAL A 228 -7.05 -4.21 3.14
N LEU A 229 -7.96 -3.28 3.37
CA LEU A 229 -8.49 -3.02 4.70
C LEU A 229 -9.54 -4.08 5.01
N THR A 230 -9.34 -4.81 6.10
CA THR A 230 -10.18 -5.93 6.53
C THR A 230 -10.88 -5.58 7.85
N VAL A 231 -12.13 -5.92 7.95
CA VAL A 231 -12.95 -5.79 9.17
C VAL A 231 -13.75 -7.07 9.41
N ARG A 232 -14.34 -7.25 10.60
CA ARG A 232 -15.32 -8.30 10.82
C ARG A 232 -16.56 -8.07 9.96
N ASP A 233 -17.22 -9.13 9.49
CA ASP A 233 -18.44 -9.03 8.68
C ASP A 233 -19.54 -8.18 9.35
N ALA A 234 -19.68 -8.29 10.67
CA ALA A 234 -20.62 -7.50 11.46
C ALA A 234 -20.30 -5.99 11.53
N ASP A 235 -19.10 -5.60 11.14
CA ASP A 235 -18.62 -4.21 11.20
C ASP A 235 -18.66 -3.51 9.85
N ARG A 236 -18.85 -4.22 8.73
CA ARG A 236 -18.73 -3.71 7.35
C ARG A 236 -19.48 -2.42 7.06
N THR A 237 -20.66 -2.26 7.65
CA THR A 237 -21.56 -1.12 7.39
C THR A 237 -21.48 -0.05 8.47
N LYS A 238 -20.60 -0.19 9.45
CA LYS A 238 -20.44 0.81 10.52
C LYS A 238 -19.85 2.11 9.96
N PRO A 239 -20.33 3.28 10.40
CA PRO A 239 -19.88 4.58 9.89
C PRO A 239 -18.36 4.79 9.98
N TRP A 240 -17.73 4.31 11.05
CA TRP A 240 -16.29 4.44 11.23
C TRP A 240 -15.46 3.71 10.14
N VAL A 241 -16.01 2.65 9.53
CA VAL A 241 -15.34 1.95 8.41
C VAL A 241 -15.22 2.88 7.21
N ALA A 242 -16.32 3.54 6.84
CA ALA A 242 -16.30 4.52 5.75
C ALA A 242 -15.37 5.70 6.05
N GLN A 243 -15.33 6.18 7.30
CA GLN A 243 -14.41 7.24 7.73
C GLN A 243 -12.95 6.80 7.62
N LEU A 244 -12.62 5.56 8.05
CA LEU A 244 -11.26 5.02 7.95
C LEU A 244 -10.84 4.83 6.50
N VAL A 245 -11.72 4.30 5.64
CA VAL A 245 -11.47 4.18 4.19
C VAL A 245 -11.23 5.56 3.56
N ALA A 246 -12.08 6.56 3.88
CA ALA A 246 -11.92 7.91 3.36
C ALA A 246 -10.63 8.59 3.85
N ALA A 247 -10.17 8.29 5.08
CA ALA A 247 -8.88 8.77 5.56
C ALA A 247 -7.73 8.09 4.82
N TYR A 248 -7.83 6.78 4.58
CA TYR A 248 -6.84 6.00 3.84
C TYR A 248 -6.68 6.50 2.40
N HIS A 249 -7.80 6.78 1.71
CA HIS A 249 -7.86 7.23 0.32
C HIS A 249 -7.79 8.76 0.16
N SER A 250 -7.25 9.46 1.14
CA SER A 250 -7.09 10.93 1.08
C SER A 250 -5.88 11.34 0.24
N ASP A 251 -5.93 12.58 -0.28
CA ASP A 251 -4.82 13.17 -1.01
C ASP A 251 -3.56 13.31 -0.14
N ASP A 252 -3.72 13.55 1.17
CA ASP A 252 -2.59 13.64 2.11
C ASP A 252 -1.86 12.31 2.25
N VAL A 253 -2.60 11.19 2.38
CA VAL A 253 -2.00 9.85 2.41
C VAL A 253 -1.43 9.48 1.04
N ALA A 254 -2.09 9.87 -0.05
CA ALA A 254 -1.58 9.70 -1.41
C ALA A 254 -0.23 10.40 -1.60
N HIS A 255 -0.13 11.65 -1.14
CA HIS A 255 1.10 12.44 -1.20
C HIS A 255 2.20 11.84 -0.31
N PHE A 256 1.86 11.40 0.90
CA PHE A 256 2.80 10.71 1.78
C PHE A 256 3.40 9.46 1.12
N ILE A 257 2.56 8.60 0.55
CA ILE A 257 3.01 7.37 -0.12
C ILE A 257 3.94 7.71 -1.30
N LEU A 258 3.56 8.68 -2.13
CA LEU A 258 4.35 9.08 -3.30
C LEU A 258 5.72 9.64 -2.89
N THR A 259 5.76 10.52 -1.90
CA THR A 259 7.01 11.19 -1.48
C THR A 259 7.93 10.25 -0.71
N ARG A 260 7.36 9.36 0.12
CA ARG A 260 8.13 8.48 1.00
C ARG A 260 8.67 7.26 0.28
N TYR A 261 7.86 6.66 -0.62
CA TYR A 261 8.16 5.36 -1.22
C TYR A 261 8.31 5.42 -2.74
N GLN A 262 7.91 6.52 -3.38
CA GLN A 262 7.84 6.62 -4.83
C GLN A 262 7.00 5.44 -5.38
N ASP A 263 7.42 4.77 -6.44
CA ASP A 263 6.74 3.59 -6.98
C ASP A 263 7.07 2.28 -6.25
N SER A 264 7.91 2.32 -5.19
CA SER A 264 8.17 1.14 -4.36
C SER A 264 6.97 0.71 -3.53
N VAL A 265 6.00 1.61 -3.32
CA VAL A 265 4.66 1.34 -2.80
C VAL A 265 3.67 2.04 -3.70
N ARG A 266 2.71 1.30 -4.23
CA ARG A 266 1.77 1.80 -5.23
C ARG A 266 0.34 1.85 -4.66
N ARG A 267 -0.47 2.78 -5.17
CA ARG A 267 -1.86 2.97 -4.74
C ARG A 267 -2.80 2.35 -5.78
N PRO A 268 -3.67 1.40 -5.39
CA PRO A 268 -4.66 0.78 -6.29
C PRO A 268 -5.96 1.60 -6.43
N TRP A 269 -6.08 2.69 -5.67
CA TRP A 269 -7.23 3.62 -5.62
C TRP A 269 -6.90 5.00 -6.14
#